data_ae45a6574c50bc823b5261033f0a3f36
#
_entry.id   ae45a6574c50bc823b5261033f0a3f36
#
_cell.length_a   1.000
_cell.length_b   1.000
_cell.length_c   1.000
_cell.angle_alpha   90.00
_cell.angle_beta   90.00
_cell.angle_gamma   90.00
#
_symmetry.space_group_name_H-M   'P 1'
#
loop_
_entity.id
_entity.type
_entity.pdbx_description
1 polymer ?
#
loop_
_entity_poly.entity_id
_entity_poly.type
_entity_poly.pdbx_seq_one_letter_code
_entity_poly.pdbx_strand_id
1 'polypeptide(L)'
;KTEKGSGVQFVLKPNKYRNTLFIVDEASMIGDDRQSAKLFENGSLLDDLMQYVDAGTNCKLLLVGDPAQLPPVHLTISPALDGEYLENKFNKEVIEWELKEVVRQQKDSGILGNATQLRRQMDEEDFDSFSFDLTVACDVQRLQDGNEIFELLDDALRNGGLEETVFIVRSNKRANLYNQQIRGRI
;
A
#
# COMPACT_ATOMS: atom_id res chain seq x y z
N LYS A 1 11.67 23.64 -3.93
CA LYS A 1 12.33 23.56 -2.60
C LYS A 1 12.60 24.98 -2.14
N THR A 2 11.89 25.46 -1.17
CA THR A 2 12.23 26.68 -0.45
C THR A 2 12.75 26.27 0.92
N GLU A 3 14.01 26.54 1.17
CA GLU A 3 14.61 26.39 2.49
C GLU A 3 14.20 27.60 3.34
N LYS A 4 13.28 27.42 4.26
CA LYS A 4 13.07 28.28 5.42
C LYS A 4 13.13 27.42 6.67
N GLY A 5 14.28 27.44 7.33
CA GLY A 5 14.48 26.89 8.68
C GLY A 5 14.20 25.41 8.80
N SER A 6 15.24 24.58 8.70
CA SER A 6 15.34 23.16 9.10
C SER A 6 14.23 22.16 8.66
N GLY A 7 13.57 22.36 7.53
CA GLY A 7 12.60 21.39 7.01
C GLY A 7 12.43 21.48 5.49
N VAL A 8 12.21 20.33 4.82
CA VAL A 8 11.80 20.27 3.41
C VAL A 8 10.29 20.49 3.37
N GLN A 9 9.81 21.47 2.62
CA GLN A 9 8.40 21.66 2.32
C GLN A 9 8.14 21.40 0.83
N PHE A 10 7.10 20.62 0.52
CA PHE A 10 6.60 20.44 -0.83
C PHE A 10 5.64 21.58 -1.16
N VAL A 11 5.83 22.21 -2.29
CA VAL A 11 4.99 23.30 -2.80
C VAL A 11 4.37 22.83 -4.10
N LEU A 12 3.06 23.07 -4.25
CA LEU A 12 2.32 22.70 -5.44
C LEU A 12 2.81 23.50 -6.66
N LYS A 13 3.00 22.80 -7.76
CA LYS A 13 3.18 23.44 -9.06
C LYS A 13 1.82 23.89 -9.61
N PRO A 14 1.73 24.99 -10.36
CA PRO A 14 0.51 25.36 -11.06
C PRO A 14 0.05 24.23 -11.99
N ASN A 15 -1.22 23.82 -11.88
CA ASN A 15 -1.81 22.87 -12.80
C ASN A 15 -2.23 23.61 -14.08
N LYS A 16 -1.63 23.26 -15.22
CA LYS A 16 -1.92 23.81 -16.54
C LYS A 16 -2.75 22.88 -17.43
N TYR A 17 -3.13 21.72 -16.90
CA TYR A 17 -3.88 20.71 -17.63
C TYR A 17 -5.34 21.12 -17.84
N ARG A 18 -5.91 20.64 -18.94
CA ARG A 18 -7.32 20.82 -19.30
C ARG A 18 -7.92 19.51 -19.79
N ASN A 19 -9.18 19.25 -19.44
CA ASN A 19 -9.90 18.03 -19.85
C ASN A 19 -9.07 16.77 -19.56
N THR A 20 -8.45 16.69 -18.41
CA THR A 20 -7.48 15.64 -18.06
C THR A 20 -8.03 14.79 -16.94
N LEU A 21 -7.92 13.47 -17.08
CA LEU A 21 -8.12 12.51 -16.02
C LEU A 21 -6.76 12.19 -15.39
N PHE A 22 -6.61 12.51 -14.10
CA PHE A 22 -5.50 12.06 -13.30
C PHE A 22 -5.83 10.70 -12.71
N ILE A 23 -4.90 9.76 -12.81
CA ILE A 23 -5.03 8.43 -12.21
C ILE A 23 -3.95 8.31 -11.16
N VAL A 24 -4.36 8.01 -9.93
CA VAL A 24 -3.47 7.78 -8.79
C VAL A 24 -3.64 6.34 -8.37
N ASP A 25 -2.62 5.55 -8.60
CA ASP A 25 -2.53 4.16 -8.15
C ASP A 25 -1.98 4.10 -6.72
N GLU A 26 -2.22 2.98 -6.03
CA GLU A 26 -1.82 2.77 -4.62
C GLU A 26 -2.39 3.84 -3.66
N ALA A 27 -3.62 4.29 -3.92
CA ALA A 27 -4.26 5.33 -3.12
C ALA A 27 -4.53 4.89 -1.67
N SER A 28 -4.45 3.60 -1.36
CA SER A 28 -4.51 3.05 0.00
C SER A 28 -3.44 3.64 0.94
N MET A 29 -2.35 4.17 0.40
CA MET A 29 -1.25 4.77 1.17
C MET A 29 -1.40 6.28 1.38
N ILE A 30 -2.41 6.93 0.82
CA ILE A 30 -2.60 8.38 0.92
C ILE A 30 -3.34 8.70 2.21
N GLY A 31 -2.67 9.44 3.09
CA GLY A 31 -3.24 9.96 4.31
C GLY A 31 -3.58 11.45 4.24
N ASP A 32 -4.39 11.89 5.17
CA ASP A 32 -4.67 13.31 5.43
C ASP A 32 -4.10 13.79 6.77
N ASP A 33 -3.07 13.07 7.25
CA ASP A 33 -2.47 13.32 8.55
C ASP A 33 -1.83 14.72 8.63
N ARG A 34 -2.35 15.51 9.55
CA ARG A 34 -1.82 16.86 9.87
C ARG A 34 -0.45 16.85 10.55
N GLN A 35 0.06 15.71 11.00
CA GLN A 35 1.44 15.61 11.47
C GLN A 35 2.42 15.85 10.32
N SER A 36 2.01 15.57 9.10
CA SER A 36 2.73 15.92 7.88
C SER A 36 2.49 17.34 7.38
N ALA A 37 1.67 18.15 8.08
CA ALA A 37 1.28 19.51 7.68
C ALA A 37 2.48 20.45 7.43
N LYS A 38 3.63 20.19 8.04
CA LYS A 38 4.86 20.92 7.76
C LYS A 38 5.51 20.57 6.43
N LEU A 39 5.16 19.41 5.87
CA LEU A 39 5.73 18.92 4.61
C LEU A 39 4.89 19.34 3.40
N PHE A 40 3.59 19.50 3.56
CA PHE A 40 2.64 19.78 2.48
C PHE A 40 2.09 21.21 2.60
N GLU A 41 1.81 21.84 1.46
CA GLU A 41 1.38 23.24 1.39
C GLU A 41 0.00 23.43 2.03
N ASN A 42 -0.93 22.51 1.82
CA ASN A 42 -2.32 22.58 2.27
C ASN A 42 -2.63 21.68 3.48
N GLY A 43 -1.61 21.12 4.12
CA GLY A 43 -1.74 20.39 5.36
C GLY A 43 -1.60 18.87 5.23
N SER A 44 -1.96 18.28 4.10
CA SER A 44 -1.77 16.85 3.83
C SER A 44 -1.50 16.57 2.36
N LEU A 45 -1.04 15.35 2.07
CA LEU A 45 -0.85 14.90 0.68
C LEU A 45 -2.20 14.85 -0.07
N LEU A 46 -3.26 14.41 0.59
CA LEU A 46 -4.59 14.35 -0.01
C LEU A 46 -5.13 15.75 -0.32
N ASP A 47 -4.96 16.71 0.59
CA ASP A 47 -5.38 18.10 0.38
C ASP A 47 -4.63 18.73 -0.80
N ASP A 48 -3.31 18.52 -0.88
CA ASP A 48 -2.48 19.01 -1.98
C ASP A 48 -2.88 18.38 -3.32
N LEU A 49 -3.16 17.07 -3.34
CA LEU A 49 -3.62 16.37 -4.55
C LEU A 49 -4.95 16.92 -5.05
N MET A 50 -5.93 17.06 -4.16
CA MET A 50 -7.25 17.57 -4.51
C MET A 50 -7.17 19.01 -5.03
N GLN A 51 -6.42 19.86 -4.34
CA GLN A 51 -6.22 21.24 -4.77
C GLN A 51 -5.48 21.32 -6.13
N TYR A 52 -4.50 20.44 -6.36
CA TYR A 52 -3.80 20.40 -7.64
C TYR A 52 -4.77 20.07 -8.78
N VAL A 53 -5.62 19.05 -8.61
CA VAL A 53 -6.58 18.65 -9.63
C VAL A 53 -7.60 19.76 -9.88
N ASP A 54 -8.12 20.38 -8.82
CA ASP A 54 -9.11 21.47 -8.89
C ASP A 54 -8.56 22.75 -9.55
N ALA A 55 -7.28 23.02 -9.42
CA ALA A 55 -6.64 24.16 -10.08
C ALA A 55 -6.58 24.00 -11.61
N GLY A 56 -6.83 22.81 -12.15
CA GLY A 56 -6.93 22.57 -13.59
C GLY A 56 -8.31 22.92 -14.15
N THR A 57 -8.43 22.92 -15.47
CA THR A 57 -9.72 23.19 -16.14
C THR A 57 -10.38 21.89 -16.55
N ASN A 58 -11.56 21.58 -16.00
CA ASN A 58 -12.30 20.34 -16.27
C ASN A 58 -11.41 19.09 -16.08
N CYS A 59 -10.65 19.07 -14.99
CA CYS A 59 -9.86 17.92 -14.59
C CYS A 59 -10.67 17.00 -13.70
N LYS A 60 -10.37 15.70 -13.78
CA LYS A 60 -10.98 14.65 -12.97
C LYS A 60 -9.90 13.82 -12.31
N LEU A 61 -10.23 13.17 -11.19
CA LEU A 61 -9.35 12.30 -10.45
C LEU A 61 -9.97 10.90 -10.38
N LEU A 62 -9.14 9.88 -10.63
CA LEU A 62 -9.44 8.49 -10.36
C LEU A 62 -8.43 8.00 -9.33
N LEU A 63 -8.92 7.59 -8.18
CA LEU A 63 -8.13 6.97 -7.12
C LEU A 63 -8.31 5.46 -7.22
N VAL A 64 -7.21 4.74 -7.31
CA VAL A 64 -7.18 3.28 -7.40
C VAL A 64 -6.38 2.74 -6.22
N GLY A 65 -6.95 1.82 -5.48
CA GLY A 65 -6.29 1.24 -4.32
C GLY A 65 -7.06 0.05 -3.76
N ASP A 66 -6.47 -0.61 -2.79
CA ASP A 66 -7.05 -1.76 -2.12
C ASP A 66 -7.19 -1.45 -0.62
N PRO A 67 -8.43 -1.34 -0.08
CA PRO A 67 -8.64 -1.04 1.32
C PRO A 67 -8.17 -2.15 2.27
N ALA A 68 -7.94 -3.37 1.76
CA ALA A 68 -7.35 -4.46 2.55
C ALA A 68 -5.81 -4.41 2.62
N GLN A 69 -5.16 -3.53 1.85
CA GLN A 69 -3.73 -3.26 1.99
C GLN A 69 -3.44 -2.32 3.18
N LEU A 70 -2.16 -2.18 3.52
CA LEU A 70 -1.75 -1.34 4.64
C LEU A 70 -2.22 0.11 4.46
N PRO A 71 -3.04 0.61 5.39
CA PRO A 71 -3.48 2.00 5.37
C PRO A 71 -2.35 2.95 5.80
N PRO A 72 -2.54 4.26 5.68
CA PRO A 72 -1.62 5.23 6.24
C PRO A 72 -1.43 5.03 7.74
N VAL A 73 -0.27 5.44 8.26
CA VAL A 73 0.07 5.26 9.68
C VAL A 73 -1.01 5.89 10.58
N HIS A 74 -1.45 5.13 11.58
CA HIS A 74 -2.52 5.49 12.53
C HIS A 74 -3.95 5.56 11.97
N LEU A 75 -4.17 5.13 10.73
CA LEU A 75 -5.50 5.03 10.15
C LEU A 75 -5.88 3.55 9.94
N THR A 76 -7.17 3.27 9.92
CA THR A 76 -7.73 1.94 9.61
C THR A 76 -8.04 1.80 8.12
N ILE A 77 -8.35 2.91 7.47
CA ILE A 77 -8.58 3.01 6.02
C ILE A 77 -7.95 4.30 5.50
N SER A 78 -7.56 4.32 4.24
CA SER A 78 -7.11 5.55 3.58
C SER A 78 -8.30 6.48 3.32
N PRO A 79 -8.24 7.76 3.74
CA PRO A 79 -9.27 8.74 3.41
C PRO A 79 -9.41 9.00 1.90
N ALA A 80 -8.41 8.62 1.10
CA ALA A 80 -8.49 8.68 -0.36
C ALA A 80 -9.34 7.56 -0.98
N LEU A 81 -9.68 6.51 -0.22
CA LEU A 81 -10.54 5.41 -0.63
C LEU A 81 -11.89 5.40 0.12
N ASP A 82 -12.22 6.48 0.81
CA ASP A 82 -13.48 6.67 1.52
C ASP A 82 -14.29 7.75 0.79
N GLY A 83 -15.28 7.31 0.01
CA GLY A 83 -16.10 8.19 -0.81
C GLY A 83 -16.89 9.20 0.01
N GLU A 84 -17.48 8.78 1.12
CA GLU A 84 -18.22 9.66 2.01
C GLU A 84 -17.31 10.75 2.60
N TYR A 85 -16.11 10.39 3.01
CA TYR A 85 -15.11 11.33 3.48
C TYR A 85 -14.73 12.36 2.41
N LEU A 86 -14.49 11.88 1.17
CA LEU A 86 -14.12 12.75 0.04
C LEU A 86 -15.25 13.71 -0.33
N GLU A 87 -16.49 13.23 -0.37
CA GLU A 87 -17.67 14.07 -0.63
C GLU A 87 -17.82 15.16 0.44
N ASN A 88 -17.77 14.78 1.71
CA ASN A 88 -17.98 15.71 2.83
C ASN A 88 -16.85 16.73 2.96
N LYS A 89 -15.58 16.28 2.80
CA LYS A 89 -14.43 17.18 3.00
C LYS A 89 -14.21 18.12 1.84
N PHE A 90 -14.35 17.64 0.60
CA PHE A 90 -14.01 18.39 -0.62
C PHE A 90 -15.21 18.88 -1.40
N ASN A 91 -16.44 18.56 -0.96
CA ASN A 91 -17.69 18.91 -1.63
C ASN A 91 -17.67 18.49 -3.10
N LYS A 92 -17.32 17.22 -3.35
CA LYS A 92 -17.23 16.60 -4.66
C LYS A 92 -18.29 15.52 -4.82
N GLU A 93 -18.73 15.28 -6.04
CA GLU A 93 -19.44 14.06 -6.39
C GLU A 93 -18.45 12.93 -6.56
N VAL A 94 -18.63 11.82 -5.82
CA VAL A 94 -17.77 10.64 -5.86
C VAL A 94 -18.56 9.45 -6.38
N ILE A 95 -17.94 8.69 -7.27
CA ILE A 95 -18.47 7.42 -7.76
C ILE A 95 -17.51 6.34 -7.33
N GLU A 96 -17.98 5.40 -6.52
CA GLU A 96 -17.19 4.28 -6.04
C GLU A 96 -17.50 3.02 -6.83
N TRP A 97 -16.47 2.23 -7.09
CA TRP A 97 -16.59 0.93 -7.73
C TRP A 97 -15.58 -0.05 -7.16
N GLU A 98 -16.05 -1.24 -6.80
CA GLU A 98 -15.21 -2.30 -6.28
C GLU A 98 -15.04 -3.42 -7.32
N LEU A 99 -13.77 -3.78 -7.60
CA LEU A 99 -13.40 -4.93 -8.42
C LEU A 99 -13.25 -6.15 -7.50
N LYS A 100 -14.14 -7.13 -7.65
CA LYS A 100 -14.20 -8.33 -6.76
C LYS A 100 -13.49 -9.56 -7.32
N GLU A 101 -13.25 -9.59 -8.65
CA GLU A 101 -12.65 -10.75 -9.29
C GLU A 101 -11.12 -10.66 -9.26
N VAL A 102 -10.47 -11.70 -8.73
CA VAL A 102 -9.01 -11.81 -8.70
C VAL A 102 -8.53 -12.55 -9.94
N VAL A 103 -7.75 -11.88 -10.80
CA VAL A 103 -7.29 -12.40 -12.10
C VAL A 103 -5.82 -12.82 -12.07
N ARG A 104 -5.01 -12.29 -11.14
CA ARG A 104 -3.54 -12.48 -11.12
C ARG A 104 -3.08 -13.86 -10.70
N GLN A 105 -3.86 -14.60 -9.93
CA GLN A 105 -3.49 -15.87 -9.34
C GLN A 105 -4.22 -17.02 -10.03
N GLN A 106 -3.57 -18.19 -10.07
CA GLN A 106 -4.23 -19.42 -10.54
C GLN A 106 -5.30 -19.84 -9.53
N LYS A 107 -6.40 -20.41 -10.04
CA LYS A 107 -7.56 -20.80 -9.21
C LYS A 107 -7.22 -21.79 -8.08
N ASP A 108 -6.15 -22.57 -8.24
CA ASP A 108 -5.72 -23.59 -7.27
C ASP A 108 -4.51 -23.14 -6.44
N SER A 109 -4.26 -21.83 -6.33
CA SER A 109 -3.18 -21.27 -5.52
C SER A 109 -3.56 -21.22 -4.04
N GLY A 110 -2.73 -21.78 -3.18
CA GLY A 110 -2.84 -21.64 -1.73
C GLY A 110 -2.63 -20.20 -1.26
N ILE A 111 -1.81 -19.42 -1.97
CA ILE A 111 -1.64 -17.99 -1.73
C ILE A 111 -2.98 -17.27 -1.93
N LEU A 112 -3.67 -17.51 -3.04
CA LEU A 112 -4.97 -16.90 -3.30
C LEU A 112 -6.02 -17.35 -2.29
N GLY A 113 -6.06 -18.64 -1.94
CA GLY A 113 -6.98 -19.19 -0.95
C GLY A 113 -6.83 -18.51 0.40
N ASN A 114 -5.60 -18.42 0.91
CA ASN A 114 -5.30 -17.77 2.18
C ASN A 114 -5.58 -16.25 2.14
N ALA A 115 -5.23 -15.57 1.05
CA ALA A 115 -5.51 -14.15 0.90
C ALA A 115 -7.02 -13.86 0.87
N THR A 116 -7.79 -14.69 0.17
CA THR A 116 -9.26 -14.56 0.11
C THR A 116 -9.90 -14.82 1.47
N GLN A 117 -9.42 -15.82 2.21
CA GLN A 117 -9.89 -16.11 3.57
C GLN A 117 -9.59 -14.93 4.51
N LEU A 118 -8.36 -14.39 4.45
CA LEU A 118 -7.98 -13.24 5.28
C LEU A 118 -8.87 -12.03 4.97
N ARG A 119 -9.12 -11.73 3.70
CA ARG A 119 -10.01 -10.63 3.30
C ARG A 119 -11.42 -10.81 3.84
N ARG A 120 -11.99 -12.02 3.72
CA ARG A 120 -13.32 -12.31 4.27
C ARG A 120 -13.36 -12.09 5.79
N GLN A 121 -12.32 -12.52 6.52
CA GLN A 121 -12.27 -12.32 7.97
C GLN A 121 -12.15 -10.83 8.33
N MET A 122 -11.45 -10.03 7.52
CA MET A 122 -11.41 -8.57 7.71
C MET A 122 -12.79 -7.94 7.50
N ASP A 123 -13.54 -8.37 6.48
CA ASP A 123 -14.91 -7.89 6.21
C ASP A 123 -15.91 -8.31 7.30
N GLU A 124 -15.71 -9.49 7.91
CA GLU A 124 -16.50 -10.04 9.01
C GLU A 124 -16.04 -9.54 10.40
N GLU A 125 -14.97 -8.72 10.47
CA GLU A 125 -14.34 -8.25 11.71
C GLU A 125 -13.86 -9.38 12.63
N ASP A 126 -13.57 -10.57 12.07
CA ASP A 126 -13.04 -11.72 12.81
C ASP A 126 -11.50 -11.73 12.78
N PHE A 127 -10.88 -11.15 13.80
CA PHE A 127 -9.42 -11.03 13.88
C PHE A 127 -8.76 -12.09 14.77
N ASP A 128 -9.53 -12.96 15.42
CA ASP A 128 -9.02 -13.87 16.45
C ASP A 128 -8.74 -15.29 15.93
N SER A 129 -9.32 -15.68 14.80
CA SER A 129 -9.32 -17.08 14.35
C SER A 129 -8.50 -17.36 13.08
N PHE A 130 -7.67 -16.41 12.61
CA PHE A 130 -6.91 -16.59 11.37
C PHE A 130 -5.85 -17.68 11.49
N SER A 131 -5.88 -18.63 10.55
CA SER A 131 -4.83 -19.62 10.35
C SER A 131 -4.56 -19.82 8.86
N PHE A 132 -3.29 -19.96 8.48
CA PHE A 132 -2.94 -20.31 7.10
C PHE A 132 -3.35 -21.74 6.79
N ASP A 133 -4.05 -21.94 5.67
CA ASP A 133 -4.24 -23.27 5.10
C ASP A 133 -2.98 -23.65 4.31
N LEU A 134 -2.31 -24.70 4.78
CA LEU A 134 -1.09 -25.23 4.20
C LEU A 134 -1.33 -26.52 3.41
N THR A 135 -2.60 -26.94 3.25
CA THR A 135 -2.96 -28.25 2.70
C THR A 135 -3.31 -28.21 1.22
N VAL A 136 -3.71 -27.06 0.70
CA VAL A 136 -4.35 -26.95 -0.63
C VAL A 136 -3.35 -26.89 -1.78
N ALA A 137 -2.14 -26.36 -1.56
CA ALA A 137 -1.15 -26.25 -2.63
C ALA A 137 0.28 -26.23 -2.09
N CYS A 138 1.24 -26.49 -3.00
CA CYS A 138 2.67 -26.48 -2.64
C CYS A 138 3.31 -25.08 -2.62
N ASP A 139 2.51 -24.03 -2.86
CA ASP A 139 2.97 -22.65 -2.97
C ASP A 139 3.02 -21.89 -1.63
N VAL A 140 2.50 -22.49 -0.55
CA VAL A 140 2.58 -21.96 0.82
C VAL A 140 3.19 -23.01 1.73
N GLN A 141 4.29 -22.66 2.39
CA GLN A 141 5.02 -23.57 3.27
C GLN A 141 5.34 -22.90 4.60
N ARG A 142 5.17 -23.64 5.70
CA ARG A 142 5.61 -23.22 7.02
C ARG A 142 7.02 -23.72 7.29
N LEU A 143 7.89 -22.82 7.72
CA LEU A 143 9.24 -23.16 8.17
C LEU A 143 9.23 -23.54 9.65
N GLN A 144 10.02 -24.54 10.01
CA GLN A 144 10.05 -25.10 11.35
C GLN A 144 10.99 -24.32 12.27
N ASP A 145 12.13 -23.90 11.75
CA ASP A 145 13.14 -23.20 12.52
C ASP A 145 13.93 -22.14 11.72
N GLY A 146 14.85 -21.46 12.42
CA GLY A 146 15.68 -20.42 11.82
C GLY A 146 16.72 -20.93 10.80
N ASN A 147 17.11 -22.21 10.85
CA ASN A 147 18.10 -22.76 9.93
C ASN A 147 17.45 -22.99 8.55
N GLU A 148 16.21 -23.50 8.53
CA GLU A 148 15.44 -23.64 7.28
C GLU A 148 15.26 -22.29 6.55
N ILE A 149 15.09 -21.19 7.30
CA ILE A 149 15.00 -19.86 6.69
C ILE A 149 16.30 -19.53 5.94
N PHE A 150 17.44 -19.83 6.52
CA PHE A 150 18.74 -19.54 5.90
C PHE A 150 19.03 -20.47 4.72
N GLU A 151 18.66 -21.75 4.81
CA GLU A 151 18.81 -22.71 3.71
C GLU A 151 17.97 -22.32 2.50
N LEU A 152 16.69 -21.97 2.73
CA LEU A 152 15.80 -21.50 1.67
C LEU A 152 16.25 -20.17 1.08
N LEU A 153 16.77 -19.27 1.91
CA LEU A 153 17.29 -17.99 1.42
C LEU A 153 18.54 -18.23 0.54
N ASP A 154 19.47 -19.08 0.97
CA ASP A 154 20.67 -19.41 0.21
C ASP A 154 20.30 -20.11 -1.13
N ASP A 155 19.28 -20.98 -1.12
CA ASP A 155 18.77 -21.63 -2.31
C ASP A 155 18.06 -20.65 -3.26
N ALA A 156 17.20 -19.79 -2.74
CA ALA A 156 16.54 -18.75 -3.50
C ALA A 156 17.54 -17.78 -4.15
N LEU A 157 18.58 -17.38 -3.43
CA LEU A 157 19.65 -16.52 -3.97
C LEU A 157 20.47 -17.19 -5.07
N ARG A 158 20.67 -18.52 -4.97
CA ARG A 158 21.41 -19.26 -6.01
C ARG A 158 20.61 -19.50 -7.29
N ASN A 159 19.30 -19.75 -7.14
CA ASN A 159 18.42 -20.18 -8.24
C ASN A 159 17.64 -19.02 -8.88
N GLY A 160 17.13 -18.06 -8.11
CA GLY A 160 16.30 -16.95 -8.58
C GLY A 160 16.98 -15.58 -8.52
N GLY A 161 18.02 -15.46 -7.69
CA GLY A 161 18.69 -14.18 -7.46
C GLY A 161 17.91 -13.23 -6.52
N LEU A 162 18.52 -12.09 -6.28
CA LEU A 162 17.97 -11.07 -5.38
C LEU A 162 16.67 -10.42 -5.88
N GLU A 163 16.47 -10.39 -7.18
CA GLU A 163 15.34 -9.69 -7.80
C GLU A 163 14.02 -10.49 -7.69
N GLU A 164 14.11 -11.81 -7.51
CA GLU A 164 12.94 -12.69 -7.40
C GLU A 164 12.56 -13.04 -5.96
N THR A 165 13.36 -12.61 -4.97
CA THR A 165 13.16 -12.96 -3.57
C THR A 165 12.84 -11.75 -2.72
N VAL A 166 11.72 -11.80 -1.99
CA VAL A 166 11.31 -10.74 -1.05
C VAL A 166 11.21 -11.30 0.36
N PHE A 167 11.84 -10.62 1.32
CA PHE A 167 11.79 -10.94 2.74
C PHE A 167 10.92 -9.93 3.48
N ILE A 168 9.71 -10.33 3.87
CA ILE A 168 8.74 -9.46 4.52
C ILE A 168 8.90 -9.56 6.04
N VAL A 169 9.07 -8.42 6.69
CA VAL A 169 9.23 -8.33 8.15
C VAL A 169 8.40 -7.19 8.75
N ARG A 170 8.10 -7.31 10.03
CA ARG A 170 7.21 -6.37 10.74
C ARG A 170 7.78 -4.96 10.91
N SER A 171 9.11 -4.78 10.92
CA SER A 171 9.70 -3.48 11.24
C SER A 171 10.93 -3.16 10.41
N ASN A 172 11.16 -1.87 10.16
CA ASN A 172 12.35 -1.37 9.46
C ASN A 172 13.66 -1.77 10.17
N LYS A 173 13.67 -1.87 11.50
CA LYS A 173 14.84 -2.34 12.26
C LYS A 173 15.19 -3.79 11.90
N ARG A 174 14.18 -4.67 11.79
CA ARG A 174 14.39 -6.07 11.38
C ARG A 174 14.76 -6.15 9.89
N ALA A 175 14.12 -5.38 9.04
CA ALA A 175 14.47 -5.31 7.61
C ALA A 175 15.95 -4.95 7.41
N ASN A 176 16.43 -3.92 8.10
CA ASN A 176 17.83 -3.52 8.05
C ASN A 176 18.79 -4.61 8.55
N LEU A 177 18.42 -5.31 9.64
CA LEU A 177 19.23 -6.41 10.17
C LEU A 177 19.36 -7.54 9.15
N TYR A 178 18.23 -8.01 8.57
CA TYR A 178 18.26 -9.06 7.55
C TYR A 178 18.99 -8.60 6.28
N ASN A 179 18.79 -7.38 5.82
CA ASN A 179 19.53 -6.84 4.68
C ASN A 179 21.05 -6.84 4.89
N GLN A 180 21.52 -6.53 6.11
CA GLN A 180 22.95 -6.61 6.45
C GLN A 180 23.45 -8.06 6.44
N GLN A 181 22.68 -8.99 7.01
CA GLN A 181 23.03 -10.41 7.03
C GLN A 181 23.07 -11.02 5.63
N ILE A 182 22.10 -10.69 4.77
CA ILE A 182 22.05 -11.14 3.37
C ILE A 182 23.23 -10.58 2.58
N ARG A 183 23.52 -9.28 2.70
CA ARG A 183 24.67 -8.65 2.03
C ARG A 183 26.02 -9.24 2.48
N GLY A 184 26.12 -9.71 3.69
CA GLY A 184 27.35 -10.37 4.18
C GLY A 184 27.53 -11.81 3.68
N ARG A 185 26.53 -12.39 2.98
CA ARG A 185 26.56 -13.74 2.39
C ARG A 185 26.79 -13.74 0.87
N ILE A 186 26.58 -12.61 0.23
CA ILE A 186 26.83 -12.36 -1.18
C ILE A 186 28.24 -11.80 -1.38
#